data_b963ffd55ad58e23a8d4239346afe5bf
#
_entry.id   b963ffd55ad58e23a8d4239346afe5bf
#
_cell.length_a   1.000
_cell.length_b   1.000
_cell.length_c   1.000
_cell.angle_alpha   90.00
_cell.angle_beta   90.00
_cell.angle_gamma   90.00
#
_symmetry.space_group_name_H-M   'P 1'
#
loop_
_entity.id
_entity.type
_entity.pdbx_description
1 polymer ?
#
loop_
_entity_poly.entity_id
_entity_poly.type
_entity_poly.pdbx_seq_one_letter_code
_entity_poly.pdbx_strand_id
1 'polypeptide(L)'
;MLDHCQKMGERFALLDSPRGLTATGQGSIQEWTERFRLLPESRNGAVYFPWLEPDPAGRGFSVPADKLVIPACGHVAGIYARCEREGGLGEAPANEILKGVVDLESKIGDAEQEVLNPLGVNCLRVFPGRGIRVWGARTLSQHAAWRYVNVRRLYLGISKYLLTRMQWASFEPHDGRLRARLSRTLKLYFTELFRAGTLAGEQPEEAFFVKCDNETNPPEGVDRGELVARVGFAPLFPSEFVIVTVTRTAESLTVQEEF
;
A
#
# COMPACT_ATOMS: atom_id res chain seq x y z
N MET A 1 -13.36 -3.79 7.89
CA MET A 1 -12.06 -3.07 7.79
C MET A 1 -11.82 -2.56 6.38
N LEU A 2 -11.90 -3.36 5.32
CA LEU A 2 -11.65 -2.95 3.93
C LEU A 2 -12.54 -1.77 3.51
N ASP A 3 -13.87 -1.88 3.71
CA ASP A 3 -14.82 -0.80 3.46
C ASP A 3 -14.47 0.50 4.21
N HIS A 4 -14.06 0.39 5.48
CA HIS A 4 -13.60 1.54 6.25
C HIS A 4 -12.35 2.19 5.62
N CYS A 5 -11.38 1.38 5.19
CA CYS A 5 -10.18 1.89 4.52
C CYS A 5 -10.54 2.58 3.18
N GLN A 6 -11.49 2.02 2.43
CA GLN A 6 -12.00 2.62 1.20
C GLN A 6 -12.65 3.99 1.47
N LYS A 7 -13.53 4.08 2.47
CA LYS A 7 -14.20 5.33 2.84
C LYS A 7 -13.24 6.41 3.34
N MET A 8 -12.22 6.01 4.09
CA MET A 8 -11.22 6.96 4.60
C MET A 8 -10.19 7.40 3.56
N GLY A 9 -9.95 6.60 2.50
CA GLY A 9 -9.07 6.94 1.38
C GLY A 9 -7.57 6.99 1.69
N GLU A 10 -7.15 6.92 2.95
CA GLU A 10 -5.75 7.04 3.38
C GLU A 10 -5.27 5.88 4.26
N ARG A 11 -6.07 4.83 4.41
CA ARG A 11 -5.81 3.71 5.32
C ARG A 11 -5.62 2.42 4.57
N PHE A 12 -4.79 1.56 5.14
CA PHE A 12 -4.53 0.22 4.64
C PHE A 12 -4.73 -0.80 5.76
N ALA A 13 -5.45 -1.90 5.49
CA ALA A 13 -5.78 -2.92 6.47
C ALA A 13 -4.74 -4.04 6.46
N LEU A 14 -4.17 -4.33 7.62
CA LEU A 14 -3.43 -5.57 7.87
C LEU A 14 -4.41 -6.58 8.44
N LEU A 15 -4.59 -7.70 7.74
CA LEU A 15 -5.58 -8.71 8.09
C LEU A 15 -4.88 -10.00 8.52
N ASP A 16 -5.31 -10.51 9.65
CA ASP A 16 -4.94 -11.85 10.08
C ASP A 16 -5.98 -12.86 9.57
N SER A 17 -5.53 -14.08 9.28
CA SER A 17 -6.42 -15.19 9.06
C SER A 17 -7.16 -15.56 10.37
N PRO A 18 -8.32 -16.19 10.32
CA PRO A 18 -8.82 -16.93 11.48
C PRO A 18 -7.77 -17.94 11.95
N ARG A 19 -7.75 -18.21 13.26
CA ARG A 19 -6.82 -19.16 13.86
C ARG A 19 -7.18 -20.60 13.44
N GLY A 20 -6.17 -21.44 13.32
CA GLY A 20 -6.32 -22.89 13.10
C GLY A 20 -6.71 -23.27 11.66
N LEU A 21 -6.61 -22.36 10.69
CA LEU A 21 -6.81 -22.71 9.28
C LEU A 21 -5.62 -23.52 8.75
N THR A 22 -5.92 -24.45 7.84
CA THR A 22 -4.91 -25.09 7.00
C THR A 22 -4.54 -24.20 5.82
N ALA A 23 -3.45 -24.51 5.14
CA ALA A 23 -3.02 -23.77 3.94
C ALA A 23 -4.01 -23.93 2.79
N THR A 24 -4.37 -25.17 2.46
CA THR A 24 -5.20 -25.54 1.32
C THR A 24 -6.28 -26.54 1.73
N GLY A 25 -7.31 -26.70 0.90
CA GLY A 25 -8.42 -27.63 1.12
C GLY A 25 -9.64 -26.97 1.76
N GLN A 26 -10.55 -27.80 2.26
CA GLN A 26 -11.78 -27.32 2.91
C GLN A 26 -11.45 -26.66 4.26
N GLY A 27 -12.03 -25.48 4.51
CA GLY A 27 -11.78 -24.70 5.73
C GLY A 27 -10.37 -24.11 5.81
N SER A 28 -9.74 -23.85 4.66
CA SER A 28 -8.38 -23.32 4.56
C SER A 28 -8.35 -21.80 4.44
N ILE A 29 -7.14 -21.24 4.58
CA ILE A 29 -6.87 -19.84 4.28
C ILE A 29 -7.13 -19.53 2.81
N GLN A 30 -6.90 -20.47 1.90
CA GLN A 30 -7.23 -20.35 0.49
C GLN A 30 -8.72 -20.02 0.31
N GLU A 31 -9.61 -20.89 0.81
CA GLU A 31 -11.07 -20.70 0.71
C GLU A 31 -11.54 -19.43 1.42
N TRP A 32 -10.96 -19.12 2.58
CA TRP A 32 -11.29 -17.91 3.33
C TRP A 32 -10.92 -16.65 2.55
N THR A 33 -9.76 -16.60 1.92
CA THR A 33 -9.25 -15.42 1.19
C THR A 33 -10.06 -15.14 -0.08
N GLU A 34 -10.49 -16.17 -0.78
CA GLU A 34 -11.28 -16.04 -2.02
C GLU A 34 -12.54 -15.19 -1.84
N ARG A 35 -13.13 -15.19 -0.64
CA ARG A 35 -14.32 -14.39 -0.32
C ARG A 35 -14.08 -12.88 -0.37
N PHE A 36 -12.85 -12.44 -0.14
CA PHE A 36 -12.50 -11.01 -0.09
C PHE A 36 -11.93 -10.48 -1.39
N ARG A 37 -11.40 -11.34 -2.23
CA ARG A 37 -10.75 -10.94 -3.49
C ARG A 37 -11.70 -10.31 -4.51
N LEU A 38 -12.97 -10.66 -4.44
CA LEU A 38 -14.02 -10.12 -5.34
C LEU A 38 -14.55 -8.75 -4.88
N LEU A 39 -14.18 -8.30 -3.68
CA LEU A 39 -14.63 -7.01 -3.18
C LEU A 39 -13.84 -5.87 -3.85
N PRO A 40 -14.52 -4.78 -4.26
CA PRO A 40 -13.83 -3.60 -4.81
C PRO A 40 -12.78 -3.02 -3.86
N GLU A 41 -13.02 -3.15 -2.55
CA GLU A 41 -12.15 -2.65 -1.48
C GLU A 41 -10.93 -3.54 -1.21
N SER A 42 -10.82 -4.69 -1.87
CA SER A 42 -9.74 -5.69 -1.68
C SER A 42 -8.33 -5.10 -1.83
N ARG A 43 -8.17 -4.07 -2.65
CA ARG A 43 -6.91 -3.34 -2.82
C ARG A 43 -6.42 -2.61 -1.56
N ASN A 44 -7.30 -2.38 -0.59
CA ASN A 44 -6.97 -1.65 0.65
C ASN A 44 -6.55 -2.56 1.80
N GLY A 45 -6.25 -3.82 1.52
CA GLY A 45 -5.81 -4.75 2.55
C GLY A 45 -4.88 -5.83 2.05
N ALA A 46 -4.10 -6.36 2.98
CA ALA A 46 -3.24 -7.52 2.79
C ALA A 46 -3.45 -8.51 3.93
N VAL A 47 -3.48 -9.80 3.60
CA VAL A 47 -3.65 -10.88 4.56
C VAL A 47 -2.31 -11.54 4.84
N TYR A 48 -2.08 -11.91 6.11
CA TYR A 48 -0.88 -12.58 6.57
C TYR A 48 -1.23 -13.90 7.26
N PHE A 49 -0.45 -14.94 6.94
CA PHE A 49 -0.64 -16.30 7.41
C PHE A 49 0.70 -17.04 7.50
N PRO A 50 0.93 -17.91 8.48
CA PRO A 50 0.09 -18.26 9.62
C PRO A 50 0.28 -17.35 10.83
N TRP A 51 -0.34 -17.73 11.97
CA TRP A 51 -0.13 -17.09 13.26
C TRP A 51 1.28 -17.38 13.80
N LEU A 52 1.71 -16.55 14.77
CA LEU A 52 3.07 -16.54 15.30
C LEU A 52 3.15 -17.16 16.68
N GLU A 53 4.23 -17.90 16.95
CA GLU A 53 4.67 -18.28 18.29
C GLU A 53 5.73 -17.27 18.75
N PRO A 54 5.39 -16.35 19.64
CA PRO A 54 6.31 -15.28 20.05
C PRO A 54 7.34 -15.78 21.05
N ASP A 55 8.52 -15.15 21.05
CA ASP A 55 9.59 -15.41 22.00
C ASP A 55 9.13 -15.17 23.46
N PRO A 56 9.15 -16.17 24.33
CA PRO A 56 8.79 -16.00 25.73
C PRO A 56 9.74 -15.08 26.50
N ALA A 57 11.01 -14.99 26.12
CA ALA A 57 12.02 -14.20 26.81
C ALA A 57 11.81 -12.68 26.67
N GLY A 58 11.13 -12.24 25.61
CA GLY A 58 10.82 -10.81 25.36
C GLY A 58 9.65 -10.26 26.15
N ARG A 59 9.04 -11.04 27.03
CA ARG A 59 7.80 -10.67 27.74
C ARG A 59 8.02 -10.42 29.21
N GLY A 60 7.53 -9.30 29.67
CA GLY A 60 7.36 -9.05 31.11
C GLY A 60 6.20 -9.83 31.77
N PHE A 61 5.66 -10.87 31.12
CA PHE A 61 4.51 -11.65 31.62
C PHE A 61 4.83 -13.14 31.62
N SER A 62 4.55 -13.81 32.75
CA SER A 62 4.62 -15.27 32.89
C SER A 62 3.39 -15.91 32.25
N VAL A 63 3.38 -16.07 30.95
CA VAL A 63 2.42 -16.93 30.25
C VAL A 63 3.14 -18.24 29.88
N PRO A 64 2.53 -19.42 30.14
CA PRO A 64 3.11 -20.68 29.72
C PRO A 64 3.45 -20.65 28.22
N ALA A 65 4.72 -20.91 27.87
CA ALA A 65 5.22 -20.79 26.52
C ALA A 65 4.56 -21.76 25.52
N ASP A 66 4.01 -22.85 26.02
CA ASP A 66 3.48 -23.98 25.25
C ASP A 66 2.12 -23.76 24.57
N LYS A 67 1.50 -22.58 24.73
CA LYS A 67 0.15 -22.32 24.23
C LYS A 67 -0.12 -20.91 23.67
N LEU A 68 0.87 -20.04 23.64
CA LEU A 68 0.62 -18.68 23.16
C LEU A 68 0.93 -18.55 21.67
N VAL A 69 -0.13 -18.46 20.91
CA VAL A 69 -0.08 -18.11 19.49
C VAL A 69 -0.77 -16.77 19.31
N ILE A 70 -0.14 -15.85 18.62
CA ILE A 70 -0.63 -14.49 18.40
C ILE A 70 -0.81 -14.18 16.91
N PRO A 71 -1.73 -13.29 16.54
CA PRO A 71 -1.89 -12.85 15.17
C PRO A 71 -0.66 -12.07 14.67
N ALA A 72 -0.41 -12.14 13.36
CA ALA A 72 0.79 -11.58 12.74
C ALA A 72 0.74 -10.06 12.55
N CYS A 73 -0.44 -9.45 12.50
CA CYS A 73 -0.66 -8.05 12.09
C CYS A 73 0.19 -7.05 12.87
N GLY A 74 0.39 -7.24 14.18
CA GLY A 74 1.22 -6.35 14.99
C GLY A 74 2.70 -6.37 14.59
N HIS A 75 3.26 -7.55 14.35
CA HIS A 75 4.64 -7.71 13.88
C HIS A 75 4.81 -7.19 12.46
N VAL A 76 3.84 -7.47 11.59
CA VAL A 76 3.82 -6.99 10.21
C VAL A 76 3.72 -5.46 10.16
N ALA A 77 2.91 -4.84 11.01
CA ALA A 77 2.84 -3.38 11.14
C ALA A 77 4.22 -2.79 11.52
N GLY A 78 4.93 -3.44 12.43
CA GLY A 78 6.32 -3.09 12.79
C GLY A 78 7.29 -3.20 11.59
N ILE A 79 7.14 -4.23 10.76
CA ILE A 79 7.91 -4.39 9.52
C ILE A 79 7.60 -3.25 8.54
N TYR A 80 6.32 -2.94 8.33
CA TYR A 80 5.92 -1.82 7.46
C TYR A 80 6.56 -0.51 7.88
N ALA A 81 6.50 -0.20 9.18
CA ALA A 81 7.12 1.01 9.72
C ALA A 81 8.65 1.01 9.57
N ARG A 82 9.29 -0.16 9.66
CA ARG A 82 10.74 -0.29 9.44
C ARG A 82 11.11 -0.07 7.98
N CYS A 83 10.44 -0.76 7.04
CA CYS A 83 10.68 -0.60 5.60
C CYS A 83 10.47 0.85 5.15
N GLU A 84 9.39 1.49 5.60
CA GLU A 84 9.10 2.88 5.27
C GLU A 84 10.18 3.84 5.78
N ARG A 85 10.72 3.59 6.97
CA ARG A 85 11.80 4.42 7.54
C ARG A 85 13.12 4.21 6.81
N GLU A 86 13.44 2.99 6.36
CA GLU A 86 14.73 2.61 5.80
C GLU A 86 14.79 2.74 4.28
N GLY A 87 13.71 2.37 3.57
CA GLY A 87 13.60 2.38 2.10
C GLY A 87 12.52 3.29 1.53
N GLY A 88 11.73 3.96 2.38
CA GLY A 88 10.62 4.84 1.96
C GLY A 88 9.32 4.10 1.63
N LEU A 89 8.31 4.86 1.21
CA LEU A 89 6.95 4.37 0.93
C LEU A 89 6.88 3.33 -0.19
N GLY A 90 7.83 3.37 -1.14
CA GLY A 90 7.89 2.45 -2.27
C GLY A 90 8.48 1.08 -1.93
N GLU A 91 9.05 0.91 -0.73
CA GLU A 91 9.67 -0.35 -0.32
C GLU A 91 8.63 -1.44 -0.03
N ALA A 92 8.86 -2.63 -0.60
CA ALA A 92 7.99 -3.78 -0.39
C ALA A 92 8.28 -4.43 0.97
N PRO A 93 7.28 -4.65 1.84
CA PRO A 93 7.47 -5.27 3.15
C PRO A 93 7.59 -6.80 3.04
N ALA A 94 8.46 -7.28 2.17
CA ALA A 94 8.71 -8.70 1.90
C ALA A 94 10.18 -9.04 2.07
N ASN A 95 10.46 -10.33 2.29
CA ASN A 95 11.78 -10.85 2.66
C ASN A 95 12.34 -10.22 3.96
N GLU A 96 11.48 -9.67 4.79
CA GLU A 96 11.78 -9.02 6.05
C GLU A 96 11.71 -10.00 7.22
N ILE A 97 12.66 -9.88 8.15
CA ILE A 97 12.71 -10.75 9.32
C ILE A 97 11.68 -10.34 10.38
N LEU A 98 10.98 -11.34 10.92
CA LEU A 98 10.11 -11.20 12.09
C LEU A 98 10.95 -11.33 13.36
N LYS A 99 11.09 -10.24 14.10
CA LYS A 99 11.83 -10.22 15.37
C LYS A 99 10.91 -10.60 16.53
N GLY A 100 11.46 -11.28 17.55
CA GLY A 100 10.69 -11.69 18.73
C GLY A 100 9.67 -12.83 18.47
N VAL A 101 9.94 -13.66 17.45
CA VAL A 101 9.15 -14.85 17.07
C VAL A 101 10.08 -16.03 17.03
N VAL A 102 9.67 -17.13 17.68
CA VAL A 102 10.47 -18.38 17.75
C VAL A 102 10.01 -19.43 16.74
N ASP A 103 8.70 -19.52 16.47
CA ASP A 103 8.15 -20.43 15.46
C ASP A 103 6.81 -19.89 14.92
N LEU A 104 6.19 -20.66 14.04
CA LEU A 104 4.90 -20.39 13.41
C LEU A 104 3.90 -21.50 13.78
N GLU A 105 2.63 -21.15 13.94
CA GLU A 105 1.54 -22.09 14.23
C GLU A 105 1.48 -23.23 13.20
N SER A 106 1.79 -22.93 11.95
CA SER A 106 1.94 -23.93 10.87
C SER A 106 3.09 -23.57 9.95
N LYS A 107 3.74 -24.57 9.37
CA LYS A 107 4.86 -24.38 8.46
C LYS A 107 4.36 -24.42 7.02
N ILE A 108 4.74 -23.41 6.25
CA ILE A 108 4.37 -23.26 4.84
C ILE A 108 5.56 -23.65 3.97
N GLY A 109 5.37 -24.65 3.15
CA GLY A 109 6.33 -25.12 2.16
C GLY A 109 6.20 -24.38 0.82
N ASP A 110 7.00 -24.81 -0.17
CA ASP A 110 6.98 -24.20 -1.50
C ASP A 110 5.66 -24.47 -2.22
N ALA A 111 5.11 -25.70 -2.11
CA ALA A 111 3.86 -26.06 -2.75
C ALA A 111 2.66 -25.23 -2.26
N GLU A 112 2.55 -25.01 -0.94
CA GLU A 112 1.50 -24.14 -0.39
C GLU A 112 1.73 -22.67 -0.81
N GLN A 113 2.98 -22.22 -0.82
CA GLN A 113 3.33 -20.87 -1.27
C GLN A 113 2.92 -20.62 -2.72
N GLU A 114 3.13 -21.57 -3.62
CA GLU A 114 2.74 -21.46 -5.03
C GLU A 114 1.23 -21.30 -5.21
N VAL A 115 0.43 -21.91 -4.35
CA VAL A 115 -1.04 -21.75 -4.36
C VAL A 115 -1.48 -20.45 -3.70
N LEU A 116 -0.92 -20.13 -2.53
CA LEU A 116 -1.40 -19.05 -1.69
C LEU A 116 -0.97 -17.65 -2.19
N ASN A 117 0.26 -17.51 -2.70
CA ASN A 117 0.77 -16.22 -3.15
C ASN A 117 -0.05 -15.60 -4.30
N PRO A 118 -0.47 -16.32 -5.36
CA PRO A 118 -1.35 -15.79 -6.38
C PRO A 118 -2.73 -15.34 -5.86
N LEU A 119 -3.14 -15.88 -4.73
CA LEU A 119 -4.39 -15.49 -4.07
C LEU A 119 -4.27 -14.23 -3.20
N GLY A 120 -3.06 -13.68 -3.06
CA GLY A 120 -2.83 -12.49 -2.23
C GLY A 120 -2.62 -12.80 -0.74
N VAL A 121 -2.35 -14.07 -0.40
CA VAL A 121 -1.94 -14.47 0.94
C VAL A 121 -0.43 -14.27 1.08
N ASN A 122 -0.01 -13.41 1.99
CA ASN A 122 1.40 -13.17 2.28
C ASN A 122 1.85 -14.15 3.35
N CYS A 123 2.55 -15.19 2.93
CA CYS A 123 2.98 -16.25 3.82
C CYS A 123 4.14 -15.79 4.71
N LEU A 124 4.10 -16.21 5.98
CA LEU A 124 5.22 -16.15 6.89
C LEU A 124 5.93 -17.51 6.84
N ARG A 125 7.25 -17.49 6.63
CA ARG A 125 8.00 -18.72 6.39
C ARG A 125 9.27 -18.79 7.22
N VAL A 126 9.62 -19.99 7.64
CA VAL A 126 10.88 -20.30 8.33
C VAL A 126 11.94 -20.62 7.29
N PHE A 127 13.04 -19.89 7.31
CA PHE A 127 14.22 -20.16 6.48
C PHE A 127 15.39 -20.58 7.35
N PRO A 128 15.92 -21.81 7.20
CA PRO A 128 17.07 -22.26 7.97
C PRO A 128 18.25 -21.27 7.86
N GLY A 129 18.81 -20.87 8.99
CA GLY A 129 19.92 -19.90 9.05
C GLY A 129 19.55 -18.44 8.71
N ARG A 130 18.31 -18.17 8.25
CA ARG A 130 17.87 -16.83 7.87
C ARG A 130 16.68 -16.31 8.71
N GLY A 131 16.16 -17.15 9.61
CA GLY A 131 15.06 -16.79 10.50
C GLY A 131 13.67 -16.87 9.84
N ILE A 132 12.68 -16.35 10.56
CA ILE A 132 11.29 -16.29 10.10
C ILE A 132 11.09 -14.99 9.32
N ARG A 133 10.52 -15.08 8.12
CA ARG A 133 10.38 -13.94 7.21
C ARG A 133 8.99 -13.81 6.64
N VAL A 134 8.60 -12.56 6.35
CA VAL A 134 7.47 -12.27 5.48
C VAL A 134 7.85 -12.64 4.04
N TRP A 135 7.09 -13.54 3.42
CA TRP A 135 7.39 -14.06 2.08
C TRP A 135 6.26 -13.76 1.10
N GLY A 136 5.94 -12.47 0.98
CA GLY A 136 4.94 -11.93 0.07
C GLY A 136 4.66 -10.46 0.36
N ALA A 137 4.24 -9.71 -0.66
CA ALA A 137 3.84 -8.31 -0.57
C ALA A 137 2.65 -8.03 -1.49
N ARG A 138 1.63 -8.89 -1.44
CA ARG A 138 0.43 -8.75 -2.26
C ARG A 138 -0.74 -8.22 -1.46
N THR A 139 -1.55 -7.38 -2.10
CA THR A 139 -2.88 -7.04 -1.62
C THR A 139 -3.86 -8.17 -1.93
N LEU A 140 -5.08 -8.07 -1.45
CA LEU A 140 -6.16 -8.99 -1.83
C LEU A 140 -6.73 -8.72 -3.23
N SER A 141 -6.29 -7.66 -3.93
CA SER A 141 -6.82 -7.27 -5.22
C SER A 141 -6.42 -8.22 -6.34
N GLN A 142 -7.37 -8.51 -7.22
CA GLN A 142 -7.10 -9.20 -8.48
C GLN A 142 -6.61 -8.25 -9.58
N HIS A 143 -6.82 -6.95 -9.41
CA HIS A 143 -6.41 -5.96 -10.40
C HIS A 143 -4.89 -5.82 -10.45
N ALA A 144 -4.30 -5.90 -11.65
CA ALA A 144 -2.84 -5.92 -11.83
C ALA A 144 -2.15 -4.69 -11.22
N ALA A 145 -2.70 -3.50 -11.41
CA ALA A 145 -2.14 -2.24 -10.90
C ALA A 145 -2.11 -2.19 -9.35
N TRP A 146 -3.04 -2.86 -8.68
CA TRP A 146 -3.15 -2.85 -7.21
C TRP A 146 -2.72 -4.16 -6.55
N ARG A 147 -2.06 -5.02 -7.30
CA ARG A 147 -1.59 -6.32 -6.80
C ARG A 147 -0.61 -6.21 -5.64
N TYR A 148 0.24 -5.19 -5.63
CA TYR A 148 1.32 -5.08 -4.68
C TYR A 148 1.06 -4.04 -3.58
N VAL A 149 1.41 -4.43 -2.35
CA VAL A 149 1.26 -3.61 -1.14
C VAL A 149 2.03 -2.29 -1.23
N ASN A 150 3.28 -2.33 -1.71
CA ASN A 150 4.10 -1.14 -1.83
C ASN A 150 3.50 -0.13 -2.82
N VAL A 151 2.97 -0.59 -3.95
CA VAL A 151 2.29 0.27 -4.94
C VAL A 151 1.07 0.95 -4.31
N ARG A 152 0.22 0.15 -3.62
CA ARG A 152 -0.97 0.72 -2.98
C ARG A 152 -0.61 1.68 -1.85
N ARG A 153 0.37 1.38 -1.02
CA ARG A 153 0.83 2.27 0.05
C ARG A 153 1.47 3.54 -0.50
N LEU A 154 2.25 3.45 -1.56
CA LEU A 154 2.81 4.62 -2.24
C LEU A 154 1.69 5.55 -2.73
N TYR A 155 0.68 4.99 -3.41
CA TYR A 155 -0.50 5.77 -3.81
C TYR A 155 -1.18 6.45 -2.62
N LEU A 156 -1.46 5.73 -1.54
CA LEU A 156 -2.11 6.28 -0.34
C LEU A 156 -1.27 7.38 0.30
N GLY A 157 0.04 7.22 0.36
CA GLY A 157 0.96 8.24 0.88
C GLY A 157 1.01 9.50 0.02
N ILE A 158 1.08 9.34 -1.30
CA ILE A 158 1.02 10.46 -2.26
C ILE A 158 -0.33 11.18 -2.12
N SER A 159 -1.45 10.44 -2.12
CA SER A 159 -2.79 11.01 -1.97
C SER A 159 -2.91 11.84 -0.69
N LYS A 160 -2.45 11.30 0.43
CA LYS A 160 -2.43 12.00 1.73
C LYS A 160 -1.58 13.26 1.69
N TYR A 161 -0.38 13.18 1.09
CA TYR A 161 0.48 14.35 0.90
C TYR A 161 -0.23 15.43 0.11
N LEU A 162 -0.84 15.08 -1.03
CA LEU A 162 -1.55 16.01 -1.90
C LEU A 162 -2.73 16.66 -1.18
N LEU A 163 -3.59 15.87 -0.54
CA LEU A 163 -4.73 16.36 0.24
C LEU A 163 -4.33 17.33 1.35
N THR A 164 -3.19 17.09 2.01
CA THR A 164 -2.71 17.92 3.11
C THR A 164 -1.99 19.17 2.62
N ARG A 165 -1.14 19.04 1.60
CA ARG A 165 -0.21 20.08 1.17
C ARG A 165 -0.76 21.00 0.09
N MET A 166 -1.87 20.62 -0.59
CA MET A 166 -2.48 21.46 -1.64
C MET A 166 -3.60 22.37 -1.13
N GLN A 167 -3.84 22.40 0.18
CA GLN A 167 -4.88 23.27 0.79
C GLN A 167 -4.64 24.77 0.53
N TRP A 168 -3.40 25.21 0.34
CA TRP A 168 -3.04 26.57 0.01
C TRP A 168 -3.65 27.07 -1.31
N ALA A 169 -3.98 26.16 -2.23
CA ALA A 169 -4.62 26.51 -3.51
C ALA A 169 -6.11 26.91 -3.35
N SER A 170 -6.67 26.76 -2.14
CA SER A 170 -8.04 27.18 -1.86
C SER A 170 -8.14 28.70 -1.83
N PHE A 171 -9.20 29.23 -2.44
CA PHE A 171 -9.48 30.66 -2.49
C PHE A 171 -8.44 31.51 -3.23
N GLU A 172 -7.43 30.91 -3.87
CA GLU A 172 -6.53 31.62 -4.78
C GLU A 172 -7.25 31.93 -6.11
N PRO A 173 -6.97 33.08 -6.76
CA PRO A 173 -7.50 33.38 -8.09
C PRO A 173 -7.12 32.28 -9.10
N HIS A 174 -8.10 31.74 -9.82
CA HIS A 174 -7.87 30.68 -10.79
C HIS A 174 -7.29 31.24 -12.10
N ASP A 175 -6.02 31.58 -12.09
CA ASP A 175 -5.28 32.11 -13.24
C ASP A 175 -4.10 31.21 -13.66
N GLY A 176 -3.39 31.62 -14.70
CA GLY A 176 -2.19 30.90 -15.17
C GLY A 176 -1.07 30.83 -14.13
N ARG A 177 -1.01 31.78 -13.18
CA ARG A 177 0.02 31.81 -12.11
C ARG A 177 -0.26 30.73 -11.08
N LEU A 178 -1.53 30.53 -10.69
CA LEU A 178 -1.94 29.47 -9.79
C LEU A 178 -1.61 28.10 -10.39
N ARG A 179 -1.98 27.85 -11.66
CA ARG A 179 -1.68 26.59 -12.36
C ARG A 179 -0.18 26.34 -12.46
N ALA A 180 0.62 27.35 -12.80
CA ALA A 180 2.07 27.23 -12.86
C ALA A 180 2.69 26.94 -11.48
N ARG A 181 2.21 27.59 -10.41
CA ARG A 181 2.64 27.34 -9.02
C ARG A 181 2.31 25.93 -8.59
N LEU A 182 1.09 25.44 -8.84
CA LEU A 182 0.66 24.09 -8.53
C LEU A 182 1.53 23.06 -9.27
N SER A 183 1.67 23.20 -10.59
CA SER A 183 2.50 22.33 -11.41
C SER A 183 3.95 22.26 -10.90
N ARG A 184 4.54 23.41 -10.54
CA ARG A 184 5.89 23.48 -9.97
C ARG A 184 5.99 22.72 -8.64
N THR A 185 5.03 22.94 -7.73
CA THR A 185 5.01 22.28 -6.41
C THR A 185 4.91 20.77 -6.56
N LEU A 186 4.03 20.30 -7.43
CA LEU A 186 3.88 18.88 -7.73
C LEU A 186 5.17 18.28 -8.35
N LYS A 187 5.74 18.94 -9.36
CA LYS A 187 7.00 18.50 -9.98
C LYS A 187 8.14 18.41 -8.98
N LEU A 188 8.28 19.36 -8.07
CA LEU A 188 9.30 19.30 -7.02
C LEU A 188 9.10 18.09 -6.13
N TYR A 189 7.90 17.83 -5.65
CA TYR A 189 7.58 16.68 -4.81
C TYR A 189 7.89 15.34 -5.51
N PHE A 190 7.44 15.18 -6.76
CA PHE A 190 7.72 13.94 -7.51
C PHE A 190 9.21 13.79 -7.87
N THR A 191 9.91 14.89 -8.10
CA THR A 191 11.37 14.87 -8.28
C THR A 191 12.09 14.40 -7.01
N GLU A 192 11.61 14.79 -5.83
CA GLU A 192 12.14 14.29 -4.55
C GLU A 192 11.89 12.79 -4.38
N LEU A 193 10.68 12.30 -4.70
CA LEU A 193 10.37 10.87 -4.68
C LEU A 193 11.24 10.07 -5.67
N PHE A 194 11.46 10.61 -6.86
CA PHE A 194 12.33 9.99 -7.85
C PHE A 194 13.80 9.93 -7.35
N ARG A 195 14.33 11.02 -6.83
CA ARG A 195 15.70 11.08 -6.26
C ARG A 195 15.88 10.16 -5.06
N ALA A 196 14.82 9.96 -4.28
CA ALA A 196 14.81 9.00 -3.18
C ALA A 196 14.72 7.53 -3.64
N GLY A 197 14.69 7.28 -4.96
CA GLY A 197 14.57 5.93 -5.52
C GLY A 197 13.21 5.27 -5.26
N THR A 198 12.16 6.06 -5.05
CA THR A 198 10.79 5.54 -4.79
C THR A 198 10.03 5.25 -6.07
N LEU A 199 10.40 5.90 -7.18
CA LEU A 199 9.79 5.77 -8.49
C LEU A 199 10.73 5.07 -9.47
N ALA A 200 10.16 4.33 -10.41
CA ALA A 200 10.88 3.66 -11.49
C ALA A 200 11.21 4.64 -12.61
N GLY A 201 12.25 4.35 -13.40
CA GLY A 201 12.73 5.13 -14.54
C GLY A 201 14.18 5.55 -14.38
N GLU A 202 14.86 5.81 -15.49
CA GLU A 202 16.24 6.34 -15.52
C GLU A 202 16.25 7.86 -15.51
N GLN A 203 15.17 8.48 -16.02
CA GLN A 203 14.99 9.92 -16.09
C GLN A 203 13.67 10.33 -15.41
N PRO A 204 13.56 11.55 -14.88
CA PRO A 204 12.34 12.02 -14.21
C PRO A 204 11.10 11.94 -15.11
N GLU A 205 11.25 12.16 -16.43
CA GLU A 205 10.17 12.14 -17.41
C GLU A 205 9.58 10.74 -17.63
N GLU A 206 10.35 9.70 -17.34
CA GLU A 206 9.90 8.30 -17.36
C GLU A 206 9.21 7.92 -16.04
N ALA A 207 9.62 8.56 -14.94
CA ALA A 207 9.17 8.23 -13.62
C ALA A 207 7.83 8.87 -13.24
N PHE A 208 7.56 10.08 -13.75
CA PHE A 208 6.31 10.78 -13.49
C PHE A 208 6.01 11.87 -14.51
N PHE A 209 4.74 12.24 -14.59
CA PHE A 209 4.33 13.47 -15.28
C PHE A 209 3.37 14.29 -14.42
N VAL A 210 3.35 15.60 -14.67
CA VAL A 210 2.39 16.54 -14.06
C VAL A 210 1.83 17.41 -15.18
N LYS A 211 0.51 17.37 -15.35
CA LYS A 211 -0.23 18.18 -16.32
C LYS A 211 -1.25 19.05 -15.58
N CYS A 212 -1.07 20.35 -15.66
CA CYS A 212 -1.98 21.35 -15.11
C CYS A 212 -1.96 22.58 -16.03
N ASP A 213 -2.73 22.53 -17.10
CA ASP A 213 -2.75 23.48 -18.19
C ASP A 213 -4.21 23.83 -18.58
N ASN A 214 -4.38 24.47 -19.76
CA ASN A 214 -5.71 24.83 -20.26
C ASN A 214 -6.52 23.61 -20.72
N GLU A 215 -5.87 22.51 -21.05
CA GLU A 215 -6.56 21.26 -21.44
C GLU A 215 -7.17 20.55 -20.22
N THR A 216 -6.45 20.53 -19.09
CA THR A 216 -6.98 20.01 -17.83
C THR A 216 -7.92 20.96 -17.12
N ASN A 217 -7.90 22.27 -17.47
CA ASN A 217 -8.73 23.32 -16.88
C ASN A 217 -9.41 24.15 -17.99
N PRO A 218 -10.42 23.58 -18.66
CA PRO A 218 -11.19 24.31 -19.67
C PRO A 218 -12.01 25.44 -19.02
N PRO A 219 -12.43 26.48 -19.80
CA PRO A 219 -13.16 27.63 -19.26
C PRO A 219 -14.37 27.26 -18.40
N GLU A 220 -15.15 26.26 -18.81
CA GLU A 220 -16.34 25.82 -18.05
C GLU A 220 -15.98 25.26 -16.66
N GLY A 221 -14.83 24.58 -16.52
CA GLY A 221 -14.33 24.08 -15.24
C GLY A 221 -13.84 25.24 -14.36
N VAL A 222 -13.12 26.16 -14.96
CA VAL A 222 -12.66 27.41 -14.28
C VAL A 222 -13.83 28.22 -13.74
N ASP A 223 -14.89 28.37 -14.51
CA ASP A 223 -16.11 29.09 -14.11
C ASP A 223 -16.84 28.40 -12.95
N ARG A 224 -16.72 27.08 -12.82
CA ARG A 224 -17.20 26.31 -11.66
C ARG A 224 -16.24 26.32 -10.46
N GLY A 225 -15.10 27.00 -10.58
CA GLY A 225 -14.08 27.05 -9.54
C GLY A 225 -13.27 25.73 -9.39
N GLU A 226 -13.25 24.89 -10.43
CA GLU A 226 -12.51 23.63 -10.44
C GLU A 226 -11.05 23.86 -10.87
N LEU A 227 -10.10 23.42 -10.06
CA LEU A 227 -8.68 23.37 -10.40
C LEU A 227 -8.23 21.93 -10.51
N VAL A 228 -7.87 21.50 -11.72
CA VAL A 228 -7.51 20.10 -12.02
C VAL A 228 -6.04 19.99 -12.40
N ALA A 229 -5.33 19.12 -11.69
CA ALA A 229 -4.00 18.66 -12.07
C ALA A 229 -4.01 17.13 -12.23
N ARG A 230 -3.52 16.64 -13.36
CA ARG A 230 -3.30 15.22 -13.60
C ARG A 230 -1.85 14.87 -13.32
N VAL A 231 -1.66 13.81 -12.54
CA VAL A 231 -0.34 13.31 -12.17
C VAL A 231 -0.30 11.82 -12.44
N GLY A 232 0.72 11.37 -13.18
CA GLY A 232 1.02 9.95 -13.32
C GLY A 232 2.40 9.66 -12.76
N PHE A 233 2.59 8.48 -12.19
CA PHE A 233 3.88 8.04 -11.68
C PHE A 233 4.08 6.54 -11.89
N ALA A 234 5.33 6.13 -12.07
CA ALA A 234 5.74 4.74 -12.22
C ALA A 234 6.25 4.22 -10.87
N PRO A 235 5.54 3.32 -10.18
CA PRO A 235 6.03 2.71 -8.96
C PRO A 235 7.17 1.71 -9.25
N LEU A 236 8.03 1.48 -8.27
CA LEU A 236 9.16 0.53 -8.35
C LEU A 236 8.75 -0.94 -8.45
N PHE A 237 7.69 -1.32 -9.10
CA PHE A 237 7.37 -2.71 -9.42
C PHE A 237 6.31 -2.85 -10.50
N PRO A 238 6.24 -4.01 -11.15
CA PRO A 238 6.01 -4.22 -12.58
C PRO A 238 4.64 -3.77 -13.02
N SER A 239 4.28 -2.55 -12.78
CA SER A 239 3.01 -2.04 -13.24
C SER A 239 3.23 -0.78 -14.04
N GLU A 240 2.38 -0.65 -15.02
CA GLU A 240 2.13 0.54 -15.80
C GLU A 240 1.89 1.77 -14.90
N PHE A 241 1.92 2.94 -15.49
CA PHE A 241 1.66 4.19 -14.77
C PHE A 241 0.33 4.14 -14.01
N VAL A 242 0.37 4.55 -12.74
CA VAL A 242 -0.84 4.87 -11.98
C VAL A 242 -1.14 6.35 -12.19
N ILE A 243 -2.30 6.67 -12.76
CA ILE A 243 -2.73 8.04 -12.98
C ILE A 243 -3.57 8.48 -11.77
N VAL A 244 -3.19 9.61 -11.20
CA VAL A 244 -3.93 10.23 -10.09
C VAL A 244 -4.41 11.59 -10.56
N THR A 245 -5.72 11.79 -10.56
CA THR A 245 -6.31 13.10 -10.85
C THR A 245 -6.61 13.82 -9.54
N VAL A 246 -5.99 14.99 -9.38
CA VAL A 246 -6.24 15.88 -8.24
C VAL A 246 -7.18 16.97 -8.71
N THR A 247 -8.38 17.02 -8.15
CA THR A 247 -9.39 18.03 -8.44
C THR A 247 -9.65 18.85 -7.18
N ARG A 248 -9.54 20.17 -7.30
CA ARG A 248 -9.96 21.12 -6.27
C ARG A 248 -11.20 21.84 -6.71
N THR A 249 -12.26 21.75 -5.91
CA THR A 249 -13.47 22.60 -6.03
C THR A 249 -13.52 23.58 -4.87
N ALA A 250 -14.47 24.51 -4.90
CA ALA A 250 -14.68 25.45 -3.79
C ALA A 250 -14.96 24.71 -2.46
N GLU A 251 -15.55 23.54 -2.51
CA GLU A 251 -16.00 22.79 -1.34
C GLU A 251 -15.07 21.61 -0.95
N SER A 252 -14.28 21.05 -1.91
CA SER A 252 -13.51 19.84 -1.67
C SER A 252 -12.21 19.78 -2.46
N LEU A 253 -11.25 19.04 -1.92
CA LEU A 253 -10.08 18.52 -2.62
C LEU A 253 -10.24 17.01 -2.77
N THR A 254 -10.26 16.51 -3.99
CA THR A 254 -10.39 15.08 -4.27
C THR A 254 -9.19 14.56 -5.04
N VAL A 255 -8.80 13.32 -4.73
CA VAL A 255 -7.79 12.57 -5.46
C VAL A 255 -8.46 11.32 -6.00
N GLN A 256 -8.47 11.14 -7.31
CA GLN A 256 -9.10 10.01 -7.99
C GLN A 256 -8.06 9.17 -8.73
N GLU A 257 -8.30 7.89 -8.78
CA GLU A 257 -7.51 6.91 -9.54
C GLU A 257 -8.09 6.81 -10.94
N GLU A 258 -7.24 6.96 -11.97
CA GLU A 258 -7.59 6.65 -13.37
C GLU A 258 -6.75 5.44 -13.80
N PHE A 259 -7.40 4.46 -14.44
CA PHE A 259 -6.79 3.22 -14.95
C PHE A 259 -6.80 3.20 -16.47
#